data_e0a329560f4d7e8176d9ee2b6d501da1
#
_entry.id   e0a329560f4d7e8176d9ee2b6d501da1
#
_cell.length_a   1.000
_cell.length_b   1.000
_cell.length_c   1.000
_cell.angle_alpha   90.00
_cell.angle_beta   90.00
_cell.angle_gamma   90.00
#
_symmetry.space_group_name_H-M   'P 1'
#
loop_
_entity.id
_entity.type
_entity.pdbx_description
1 polymer ?
#
loop_
_entity_poly.entity_id
_entity_poly.type
_entity_poly.pdbx_seq_one_letter_code
_entity_poly.pdbx_strand_id
1 'polypeptide(L)'
;MLEQMYKELGISKPVLDFGKKCEDELKERFLKIDENAELNQLKVINAMQKNKVSAECFNISSGYGYNDLGRDTLEKVYADCFKGEDALVRPQITCGTHALALALMSNLRPGDELLSPVGKPYDTLEEVIGIRPSKGSLSEYGVTYSQVDLLPDGEFDFEGIRKAVNEKTKLVTIQRSKGYATRPTLSVERIGELIKFIKEIKPDVICMVDNCYGEFVEDREPLEVGADMIVGSLIKNPGGGLAPIGGYIVGKKECVENAAYRLTSPGLGKEVGASLGVIQSFYQGLFLSPTVVSGALKGAIFAAKIYEKLGFKVVPDGTESRHDIIQAIEFNNRDAMIAFCEGIQAAAPVDSYVTPEPWAMPGYDCDVIMAAGAFVQGSSIELSADGPVKPPYAVYFQGGLTWYHAKLGILMSLQKLYERNLVKLD
;
A
#
# COMPACT_ATOMS: atom_id res chain seq x y z
N MET A 1 8.86 -24.12 -26.05
CA MET A 1 8.72 -22.66 -26.30
C MET A 1 8.82 -21.84 -24.99
N LEU A 2 7.98 -22.06 -24.00
CA LEU A 2 8.05 -21.29 -22.71
C LEU A 2 9.39 -21.45 -21.98
N GLU A 3 9.92 -22.68 -21.85
CA GLU A 3 11.24 -22.92 -21.25
C GLU A 3 12.39 -22.26 -22.01
N GLN A 4 12.26 -22.20 -23.34
CA GLN A 4 13.25 -21.52 -24.17
C GLN A 4 13.26 -19.99 -23.88
N MET A 5 12.08 -19.37 -23.70
CA MET A 5 11.99 -17.94 -23.32
C MET A 5 12.63 -17.66 -21.95
N TYR A 6 12.38 -18.52 -20.95
CA TYR A 6 13.07 -18.38 -19.65
C TYR A 6 14.58 -18.49 -19.78
N LYS A 7 15.06 -19.42 -20.62
CA LYS A 7 16.51 -19.56 -20.91
C LYS A 7 17.09 -18.31 -21.60
N GLU A 8 16.37 -17.74 -22.54
CA GLU A 8 16.78 -16.49 -23.23
C GLU A 8 16.83 -15.30 -22.26
N LEU A 9 15.97 -15.29 -21.23
CA LEU A 9 15.98 -14.34 -20.14
C LEU A 9 17.03 -14.65 -19.06
N GLY A 10 17.87 -15.68 -19.25
CA GLY A 10 18.96 -16.02 -18.32
C GLY A 10 18.56 -16.95 -17.17
N ILE A 11 17.35 -17.52 -17.16
CA ILE A 11 16.92 -18.47 -16.13
C ILE A 11 17.42 -19.87 -16.47
N SER A 12 18.24 -20.45 -15.61
CA SER A 12 18.75 -21.80 -15.76
C SER A 12 17.67 -22.85 -15.45
N LYS A 13 17.87 -24.07 -16.03
CA LYS A 13 16.92 -25.17 -15.82
C LYS A 13 16.72 -25.53 -14.34
N PRO A 14 17.78 -25.63 -13.48
CA PRO A 14 17.58 -25.91 -12.05
C PRO A 14 16.68 -24.90 -11.37
N VAL A 15 16.89 -23.59 -11.61
CA VAL A 15 16.08 -22.51 -11.03
C VAL A 15 14.63 -22.61 -11.52
N LEU A 16 14.41 -22.85 -12.81
CA LEU A 16 13.07 -22.99 -13.37
C LEU A 16 12.32 -24.20 -12.80
N ASP A 17 12.99 -25.34 -12.68
CA ASP A 17 12.40 -26.58 -12.15
C ASP A 17 12.06 -26.40 -10.64
N PHE A 18 12.93 -25.76 -9.86
CA PHE A 18 12.67 -25.44 -8.45
C PHE A 18 11.47 -24.51 -8.32
N GLY A 19 11.43 -23.43 -9.13
CA GLY A 19 10.28 -22.51 -9.16
C GLY A 19 8.96 -23.20 -9.52
N LYS A 20 8.95 -24.11 -10.50
CA LYS A 20 7.77 -24.90 -10.88
C LYS A 20 7.26 -25.77 -9.72
N LYS A 21 8.16 -26.46 -9.00
CA LYS A 21 7.79 -27.25 -7.81
C LYS A 21 7.09 -26.36 -6.76
N CYS A 22 7.63 -25.16 -6.49
CA CYS A 22 7.03 -24.22 -5.54
C CYS A 22 5.65 -23.72 -6.01
N GLU A 23 5.51 -23.39 -7.29
CA GLU A 23 4.24 -22.93 -7.88
C GLU A 23 3.15 -24.02 -7.83
N ASP A 24 3.52 -25.28 -8.10
CA ASP A 24 2.59 -26.41 -8.05
C ASP A 24 1.96 -26.60 -6.66
N GLU A 25 2.72 -26.32 -5.59
CA GLU A 25 2.24 -26.39 -4.21
C GLU A 25 1.31 -25.22 -3.82
N LEU A 26 1.27 -24.16 -4.62
CA LEU A 26 0.48 -22.96 -4.35
C LEU A 26 -0.85 -22.86 -5.11
N LYS A 27 -1.18 -23.86 -5.95
CA LYS A 27 -2.33 -23.81 -6.86
C LYS A 27 -3.65 -23.53 -6.13
N GLU A 28 -3.92 -24.25 -5.04
CA GLU A 28 -5.18 -24.06 -4.27
C GLU A 28 -5.23 -22.66 -3.62
N ARG A 29 -4.09 -22.16 -3.18
CA ARG A 29 -3.99 -20.82 -2.60
C ARG A 29 -4.21 -19.74 -3.65
N PHE A 30 -3.68 -19.93 -4.85
CA PHE A 30 -3.88 -19.01 -5.97
C PHE A 30 -5.34 -18.96 -6.43
N LEU A 31 -6.05 -20.07 -6.41
CA LEU A 31 -7.50 -20.09 -6.69
C LEU A 31 -8.30 -19.22 -5.71
N LYS A 32 -7.99 -19.27 -4.41
CA LYS A 32 -8.65 -18.39 -3.42
C LYS A 32 -8.35 -16.90 -3.65
N ILE A 33 -7.15 -16.58 -4.11
CA ILE A 33 -6.80 -15.20 -4.48
C ILE A 33 -7.60 -14.77 -5.71
N ASP A 34 -7.77 -15.65 -6.70
CA ASP A 34 -8.57 -15.34 -7.89
C ASP A 34 -10.05 -15.15 -7.55
N GLU A 35 -10.63 -15.98 -6.66
CA GLU A 35 -12.00 -15.81 -6.15
C GLU A 35 -12.19 -14.45 -5.46
N ASN A 36 -11.23 -14.04 -4.62
CA ASN A 36 -11.27 -12.72 -3.97
C ASN A 36 -11.12 -11.58 -4.99
N ALA A 37 -10.26 -11.75 -5.99
CA ALA A 37 -10.10 -10.77 -7.06
C ALA A 37 -11.38 -10.63 -7.89
N GLU A 38 -12.07 -11.74 -8.21
CA GLU A 38 -13.36 -11.73 -8.89
C GLU A 38 -14.41 -10.96 -8.07
N LEU A 39 -14.53 -11.25 -6.77
CA LEU A 39 -15.45 -10.53 -5.89
C LEU A 39 -15.18 -9.01 -5.91
N ASN A 40 -13.93 -8.59 -5.75
CA ASN A 40 -13.56 -7.18 -5.76
C ASN A 40 -13.75 -6.55 -7.14
N GLN A 41 -13.50 -7.29 -8.24
CA GLN A 41 -13.78 -6.83 -9.59
C GLN A 41 -15.28 -6.55 -9.78
N LEU A 42 -16.14 -7.42 -9.28
CA LEU A 42 -17.60 -7.22 -9.33
C LEU A 42 -18.05 -6.02 -8.50
N LYS A 43 -17.43 -5.75 -7.33
CA LYS A 43 -17.69 -4.52 -6.55
C LYS A 43 -17.36 -3.27 -7.36
N VAL A 44 -16.20 -3.23 -8.03
CA VAL A 44 -15.80 -2.09 -8.86
C VAL A 44 -16.76 -1.89 -10.04
N ILE A 45 -17.10 -2.96 -10.76
CA ILE A 45 -18.06 -2.90 -11.89
C ILE A 45 -19.41 -2.39 -11.40
N ASN A 46 -19.92 -2.94 -10.29
CA ASN A 46 -21.21 -2.52 -9.74
C ASN A 46 -21.21 -1.04 -9.33
N ALA A 47 -20.13 -0.54 -8.72
CA ALA A 47 -19.99 0.88 -8.37
C ALA A 47 -19.98 1.77 -9.61
N MET A 48 -19.28 1.37 -10.67
CA MET A 48 -19.25 2.11 -11.95
C MET A 48 -20.62 2.14 -12.63
N GLN A 49 -21.32 0.99 -12.68
CA GLN A 49 -22.66 0.90 -13.28
C GLN A 49 -23.71 1.70 -12.49
N LYS A 50 -23.69 1.58 -11.16
CA LYS A 50 -24.60 2.34 -10.27
C LYS A 50 -24.46 3.84 -10.48
N ASN A 51 -23.23 4.32 -10.66
CA ASN A 51 -22.93 5.73 -10.88
C ASN A 51 -22.98 6.14 -12.37
N LYS A 52 -23.44 5.26 -13.26
CA LYS A 52 -23.66 5.53 -14.68
C LYS A 52 -22.41 6.11 -15.36
N VAL A 53 -21.24 5.53 -15.09
CA VAL A 53 -20.00 5.94 -15.75
C VAL A 53 -20.19 5.86 -17.26
N SER A 54 -19.97 6.98 -17.96
CA SER A 54 -20.11 7.12 -19.41
C SER A 54 -18.81 7.63 -20.02
N ALA A 55 -18.70 7.56 -21.36
CA ALA A 55 -17.54 8.10 -22.07
C ALA A 55 -17.32 9.61 -21.80
N GLU A 56 -18.37 10.34 -21.47
CA GLU A 56 -18.30 11.77 -21.12
C GLU A 56 -17.52 12.01 -19.82
N CYS A 57 -17.47 11.03 -18.91
CA CYS A 57 -16.66 11.09 -17.70
C CYS A 57 -15.15 11.18 -18.00
N PHE A 58 -14.72 10.90 -19.21
CA PHE A 58 -13.30 10.93 -19.61
C PHE A 58 -12.90 12.25 -20.27
N ASN A 59 -13.82 13.20 -20.38
CA ASN A 59 -13.52 14.52 -20.91
C ASN A 59 -12.53 15.27 -20.01
N ILE A 60 -11.62 15.99 -20.64
CA ILE A 60 -10.57 16.76 -19.95
C ILE A 60 -11.17 18.07 -19.45
N SER A 61 -10.94 18.38 -18.19
CA SER A 61 -11.17 19.69 -17.61
C SER A 61 -9.86 20.42 -17.30
N SER A 62 -9.90 21.74 -17.30
CA SER A 62 -8.77 22.62 -17.01
C SER A 62 -9.19 23.81 -16.16
N GLY A 63 -8.25 24.62 -15.68
CA GLY A 63 -8.52 25.78 -14.84
C GLY A 63 -9.19 25.39 -13.52
N TYR A 64 -10.32 26.02 -13.21
CA TYR A 64 -11.06 25.70 -11.98
C TYR A 64 -11.71 24.30 -12.00
N GLY A 65 -12.04 23.75 -13.18
CA GLY A 65 -12.69 22.45 -13.29
C GLY A 65 -14.09 22.43 -12.67
N TYR A 66 -14.86 23.52 -12.77
CA TYR A 66 -16.26 23.51 -12.32
C TYR A 66 -17.07 22.49 -13.10
N ASN A 67 -17.95 21.77 -12.40
CA ASN A 67 -18.84 20.76 -13.00
C ASN A 67 -18.05 19.66 -13.78
N ASP A 68 -16.87 19.28 -13.30
CA ASP A 68 -16.12 18.18 -13.88
C ASP A 68 -16.85 16.85 -13.61
N LEU A 69 -17.64 16.42 -14.61
CA LEU A 69 -18.45 15.20 -14.52
C LEU A 69 -17.62 13.97 -14.19
N GLY A 70 -16.44 13.86 -14.80
CA GLY A 70 -15.53 12.71 -14.60
C GLY A 70 -15.04 12.62 -13.16
N ARG A 71 -14.54 13.73 -12.63
CA ARG A 71 -14.10 13.85 -11.23
C ARG A 71 -15.23 13.52 -10.26
N ASP A 72 -16.37 14.19 -10.40
CA ASP A 72 -17.47 14.06 -9.45
C ASP A 72 -18.09 12.66 -9.48
N THR A 73 -18.13 12.02 -10.65
CA THR A 73 -18.59 10.63 -10.78
C THR A 73 -17.57 9.64 -10.23
N LEU A 74 -16.25 9.85 -10.44
CA LEU A 74 -15.21 8.99 -9.88
C LEU A 74 -15.24 8.97 -8.36
N GLU A 75 -15.45 10.11 -7.72
CA GLU A 75 -15.57 10.21 -6.26
C GLU A 75 -16.76 9.40 -5.74
N LYS A 76 -17.91 9.43 -6.43
CA LYS A 76 -19.06 8.57 -6.10
C LYS A 76 -18.74 7.08 -6.29
N VAL A 77 -18.01 6.72 -7.35
CA VAL A 77 -17.57 5.34 -7.60
C VAL A 77 -16.67 4.85 -6.47
N TYR A 78 -15.72 5.67 -6.01
CA TYR A 78 -14.88 5.33 -4.86
C TYR A 78 -15.68 5.19 -3.57
N ALA A 79 -16.60 6.12 -3.28
CA ALA A 79 -17.47 6.03 -2.11
C ALA A 79 -18.30 4.72 -2.11
N ASP A 80 -18.91 4.37 -3.23
CA ASP A 80 -19.69 3.13 -3.36
C ASP A 80 -18.81 1.87 -3.27
N CYS A 81 -17.63 1.88 -3.91
CA CYS A 81 -16.71 0.75 -3.95
C CYS A 81 -16.16 0.42 -2.56
N PHE A 82 -15.73 1.43 -1.83
CA PHE A 82 -15.15 1.31 -0.49
C PHE A 82 -16.16 1.46 0.65
N LYS A 83 -17.46 1.63 0.34
CA LYS A 83 -18.54 1.77 1.33
C LYS A 83 -18.43 3.01 2.22
N GLY A 84 -17.92 4.11 1.68
CA GLY A 84 -17.94 5.42 2.33
C GLY A 84 -19.20 6.23 2.00
N GLU A 85 -19.44 7.27 2.78
CA GLU A 85 -20.51 8.25 2.51
C GLU A 85 -20.10 9.22 1.39
N ASP A 86 -18.81 9.55 1.31
CA ASP A 86 -18.24 10.45 0.32
C ASP A 86 -16.77 10.09 0.05
N ALA A 87 -16.19 10.65 -1.03
CA ALA A 87 -14.81 10.48 -1.38
C ALA A 87 -14.19 11.74 -1.97
N LEU A 88 -12.88 11.90 -1.81
CA LEU A 88 -12.02 12.89 -2.46
C LEU A 88 -10.92 12.13 -3.21
N VAL A 89 -10.97 12.16 -4.55
CA VAL A 89 -10.04 11.40 -5.42
C VAL A 89 -9.44 12.37 -6.42
N ARG A 90 -8.18 12.78 -6.21
CA ARG A 90 -7.63 13.95 -6.87
C ARG A 90 -6.18 13.79 -7.34
N PRO A 91 -5.87 14.27 -8.57
CA PRO A 91 -4.48 14.41 -9.00
C PRO A 91 -3.72 15.49 -8.23
N GLN A 92 -4.41 16.47 -7.63
CA GLN A 92 -3.82 17.52 -6.80
C GLN A 92 -3.29 17.00 -5.45
N ILE A 93 -3.68 15.80 -5.04
CA ILE A 93 -3.08 15.09 -3.92
C ILE A 93 -1.83 14.38 -4.45
N THR A 94 -0.65 14.94 -4.22
CA THR A 94 0.58 14.59 -4.94
C THR A 94 1.13 13.19 -4.65
N CYS A 95 0.82 12.63 -3.46
CA CYS A 95 1.31 11.32 -3.04
C CYS A 95 0.52 10.81 -1.83
N GLY A 96 0.81 9.57 -1.39
CA GLY A 96 0.18 8.98 -0.20
C GLY A 96 0.43 9.78 1.09
N THR A 97 1.67 10.24 1.31
CA THR A 97 2.00 11.10 2.47
C THR A 97 1.18 12.39 2.45
N HIS A 98 0.99 13.02 1.28
CA HIS A 98 0.13 14.20 1.17
C HIS A 98 -1.35 13.87 1.47
N ALA A 99 -1.85 12.73 1.01
CA ALA A 99 -3.22 12.30 1.34
C ALA A 99 -3.42 12.13 2.85
N LEU A 100 -2.48 11.47 3.52
CA LEU A 100 -2.51 11.27 4.98
C LEU A 100 -2.36 12.60 5.74
N ALA A 101 -1.39 13.45 5.34
CA ALA A 101 -1.21 14.78 5.92
C ALA A 101 -2.49 15.62 5.78
N LEU A 102 -3.11 15.59 4.59
CA LEU A 102 -4.36 16.30 4.30
C LEU A 102 -5.49 15.81 5.22
N ALA A 103 -5.68 14.51 5.35
CA ALA A 103 -6.70 13.91 6.20
C ALA A 103 -6.52 14.26 7.67
N LEU A 104 -5.29 14.21 8.18
CA LEU A 104 -4.96 14.57 9.55
C LEU A 104 -5.18 16.08 9.80
N MET A 105 -4.55 16.95 8.98
CA MET A 105 -4.59 18.39 9.15
C MET A 105 -5.98 18.99 8.96
N SER A 106 -6.86 18.31 8.24
CA SER A 106 -8.24 18.76 8.02
C SER A 106 -9.20 18.40 9.15
N ASN A 107 -8.91 17.33 9.89
CA ASN A 107 -9.80 16.80 10.92
C ASN A 107 -9.28 16.99 12.37
N LEU A 108 -8.14 17.64 12.52
CA LEU A 108 -7.56 18.03 13.81
C LEU A 108 -7.52 19.57 13.94
N ARG A 109 -7.64 20.05 15.17
CA ARG A 109 -7.60 21.48 15.54
C ARG A 109 -6.59 21.70 16.65
N PRO A 110 -6.11 22.94 16.86
CA PRO A 110 -5.26 23.27 18.00
C PRO A 110 -5.89 22.81 19.33
N GLY A 111 -5.14 22.06 20.12
CA GLY A 111 -5.59 21.47 21.38
C GLY A 111 -6.09 20.02 21.29
N ASP A 112 -6.32 19.51 20.08
CA ASP A 112 -6.67 18.10 19.87
C ASP A 112 -5.44 17.20 20.05
N GLU A 113 -5.73 15.92 20.28
CA GLU A 113 -4.73 14.85 20.30
C GLU A 113 -4.96 13.84 19.15
N LEU A 114 -3.84 13.47 18.52
CA LEU A 114 -3.71 12.35 17.60
C LEU A 114 -3.14 11.14 18.35
N LEU A 115 -3.85 10.01 18.35
CA LEU A 115 -3.39 8.76 18.95
C LEU A 115 -3.08 7.72 17.85
N SER A 116 -1.91 7.07 17.94
CA SER A 116 -1.59 5.85 17.18
C SER A 116 -1.63 4.64 18.12
N PRO A 117 -2.61 3.73 17.98
CA PRO A 117 -2.78 2.59 18.89
C PRO A 117 -2.04 1.32 18.41
N VAL A 118 -1.25 1.41 17.36
CA VAL A 118 -0.53 0.30 16.71
C VAL A 118 0.96 0.59 16.55
N GLY A 119 1.50 1.41 17.43
CA GLY A 119 2.88 1.85 17.40
C GLY A 119 3.09 3.08 16.51
N LYS A 120 4.35 3.35 16.21
CA LYS A 120 4.77 4.50 15.43
C LYS A 120 4.19 4.44 13.99
N PRO A 121 3.66 5.54 13.46
CA PRO A 121 3.19 5.60 12.09
C PRO A 121 4.36 5.54 11.09
N TYR A 122 4.03 5.40 9.80
CA TYR A 122 5.03 5.35 8.73
C TYR A 122 6.00 6.54 8.76
N ASP A 123 7.26 6.31 8.47
CA ASP A 123 8.37 7.25 8.67
C ASP A 123 8.11 8.65 8.06
N THR A 124 7.47 8.73 6.89
CA THR A 124 7.16 10.02 6.26
C THR A 124 6.11 10.85 7.03
N LEU A 125 5.35 10.24 7.93
CA LEU A 125 4.41 10.95 8.81
C LEU A 125 5.05 11.52 10.06
N GLU A 126 6.24 11.11 10.44
CA GLU A 126 6.90 11.62 11.64
C GLU A 126 7.06 13.14 11.61
N GLU A 127 7.46 13.69 10.46
CA GLU A 127 7.60 15.14 10.29
C GLU A 127 6.25 15.82 10.12
N VAL A 128 5.28 15.19 9.47
CA VAL A 128 3.91 15.73 9.36
C VAL A 128 3.28 15.90 10.73
N ILE A 129 3.45 14.92 11.59
CA ILE A 129 2.92 14.93 12.96
C ILE A 129 3.75 15.84 13.87
N GLY A 130 5.06 15.85 13.68
CA GLY A 130 6.04 16.56 14.53
C GLY A 130 6.67 15.66 15.57
N ILE A 131 6.65 14.33 15.39
CA ILE A 131 7.46 13.36 16.15
C ILE A 131 8.94 13.69 15.93
N ARG A 132 9.33 13.89 14.68
CA ARG A 132 10.57 14.60 14.31
C ARG A 132 10.22 16.06 14.05
N PRO A 133 10.94 17.02 14.67
CA PRO A 133 10.66 18.46 14.51
C PRO A 133 10.71 18.86 13.03
N SER A 134 9.64 19.47 12.54
CA SER A 134 9.56 19.99 11.17
C SER A 134 8.62 21.19 11.13
N LYS A 135 8.96 22.17 10.28
CA LYS A 135 8.10 23.35 10.07
C LYS A 135 6.80 22.97 9.38
N GLY A 136 5.69 23.51 9.86
CA GLY A 136 4.36 23.21 9.35
C GLY A 136 3.77 21.89 9.86
N SER A 137 4.43 21.23 10.81
CA SER A 137 3.93 20.00 11.43
C SER A 137 2.69 20.27 12.28
N LEU A 138 1.91 19.22 12.56
CA LEU A 138 0.73 19.29 13.45
C LEU A 138 1.10 19.82 14.83
N SER A 139 2.28 19.46 15.36
CA SER A 139 2.75 19.94 16.66
C SER A 139 2.94 21.46 16.71
N GLU A 140 3.40 22.07 15.61
CA GLU A 140 3.51 23.55 15.53
C GLU A 140 2.15 24.24 15.57
N TYR A 141 1.08 23.54 15.14
CA TYR A 141 -0.30 24.03 15.20
C TYR A 141 -1.02 23.62 16.50
N GLY A 142 -0.27 23.13 17.50
CA GLY A 142 -0.82 22.84 18.83
C GLY A 142 -1.59 21.52 18.93
N VAL A 143 -1.42 20.60 17.99
CA VAL A 143 -1.91 19.23 18.09
C VAL A 143 -0.89 18.37 18.82
N THR A 144 -1.33 17.59 19.80
CA THR A 144 -0.48 16.65 20.54
C THR A 144 -0.52 15.26 19.91
N TYR A 145 0.54 14.48 20.12
CA TYR A 145 0.64 13.10 19.64
C TYR A 145 0.91 12.15 20.80
N SER A 146 0.25 11.02 20.78
CA SER A 146 0.52 9.88 21.65
C SER A 146 0.47 8.57 20.86
N GLN A 147 1.16 7.54 21.35
CA GLN A 147 1.11 6.19 20.76
C GLN A 147 1.03 5.12 21.84
N VAL A 148 0.48 4.00 21.46
CA VAL A 148 0.54 2.72 22.18
C VAL A 148 1.13 1.69 21.25
N ASP A 149 2.22 1.08 21.66
CA ASP A 149 2.87 0.03 20.87
C ASP A 149 2.09 -1.29 20.99
N LEU A 150 2.24 -2.15 20.00
CA LEU A 150 1.74 -3.53 20.10
C LEU A 150 2.51 -4.27 21.19
N LEU A 151 1.86 -5.27 21.77
CA LEU A 151 2.50 -6.21 22.68
C LEU A 151 3.59 -7.02 21.96
N PRO A 152 4.56 -7.64 22.67
CA PRO A 152 5.65 -8.38 22.05
C PRO A 152 5.22 -9.53 21.13
N ASP A 153 4.01 -10.07 21.32
CA ASP A 153 3.39 -11.10 20.49
C ASP A 153 2.65 -10.53 19.26
N GLY A 154 2.64 -9.20 19.09
CA GLY A 154 1.95 -8.50 18.01
C GLY A 154 0.48 -8.20 18.28
N GLU A 155 -0.04 -8.53 19.47
CA GLU A 155 -1.40 -8.22 19.88
C GLU A 155 -1.58 -6.75 20.30
N PHE A 156 -2.82 -6.26 20.29
CA PHE A 156 -3.14 -4.91 20.74
C PHE A 156 -3.00 -4.79 22.28
N ASP A 157 -2.34 -3.76 22.76
CA ASP A 157 -2.35 -3.40 24.18
C ASP A 157 -3.64 -2.63 24.51
N PHE A 158 -4.74 -3.35 24.67
CA PHE A 158 -6.04 -2.76 25.01
C PHE A 158 -6.03 -1.96 26.33
N GLU A 159 -5.23 -2.37 27.30
CA GLU A 159 -5.10 -1.64 28.56
C GLU A 159 -4.32 -0.33 28.38
N GLY A 160 -3.24 -0.37 27.60
CA GLY A 160 -2.50 0.83 27.21
C GLY A 160 -3.38 1.81 26.44
N ILE A 161 -4.15 1.30 25.45
CA ILE A 161 -5.08 2.12 24.66
C ILE A 161 -6.15 2.76 25.55
N ARG A 162 -6.74 2.02 26.49
CA ARG A 162 -7.74 2.55 27.44
C ARG A 162 -7.18 3.70 28.27
N LYS A 163 -5.92 3.63 28.66
CA LYS A 163 -5.24 4.68 29.44
C LYS A 163 -4.87 5.89 28.57
N ALA A 164 -4.54 5.65 27.32
CA ALA A 164 -4.10 6.70 26.39
C ALA A 164 -5.28 7.53 25.86
N VAL A 165 -6.44 6.91 25.57
CA VAL A 165 -7.62 7.62 25.10
C VAL A 165 -8.14 8.56 26.18
N ASN A 166 -8.27 9.84 25.84
CA ASN A 166 -8.69 10.90 26.76
C ASN A 166 -9.62 11.91 26.06
N GLU A 167 -10.05 12.94 26.76
CA GLU A 167 -10.99 13.94 26.24
C GLU A 167 -10.46 14.69 24.99
N LYS A 168 -9.14 14.89 24.90
CA LYS A 168 -8.50 15.56 23.76
C LYS A 168 -8.29 14.65 22.56
N THR A 169 -8.34 13.33 22.73
CA THR A 169 -8.16 12.37 21.65
C THR A 169 -9.27 12.55 20.61
N LYS A 170 -8.97 13.27 19.54
CA LYS A 170 -9.93 13.59 18.48
C LYS A 170 -9.86 12.62 17.32
N LEU A 171 -8.65 12.15 16.99
CA LEU A 171 -8.42 11.26 15.87
C LEU A 171 -7.45 10.13 16.26
N VAL A 172 -7.80 8.93 15.85
CA VAL A 172 -6.96 7.72 15.95
C VAL A 172 -6.50 7.34 14.57
N THR A 173 -5.19 7.19 14.36
CA THR A 173 -4.61 6.74 13.09
C THR A 173 -4.14 5.30 13.19
N ILE A 174 -4.63 4.44 12.31
CA ILE A 174 -4.33 3.01 12.25
C ILE A 174 -3.63 2.72 10.94
N GLN A 175 -2.35 2.36 11.00
CA GLN A 175 -1.61 1.93 9.82
C GLN A 175 -1.84 0.44 9.59
N ARG A 176 -2.48 0.07 8.47
CA ARG A 176 -2.81 -1.32 8.11
C ARG A 176 -1.57 -2.12 7.75
N SER A 177 -0.79 -1.65 6.79
CA SER A 177 0.45 -2.30 6.37
C SER A 177 1.57 -2.10 7.39
N LYS A 178 2.49 -3.06 7.45
CA LYS A 178 3.65 -2.98 8.36
C LYS A 178 4.76 -2.02 7.90
N GLY A 179 4.79 -1.61 6.63
CA GLY A 179 5.92 -0.89 6.07
C GLY A 179 7.23 -1.67 6.26
N TYR A 180 8.28 -1.04 6.77
CA TYR A 180 9.56 -1.69 7.13
C TYR A 180 9.58 -2.25 8.57
N ALA A 181 8.47 -2.25 9.27
CA ALA A 181 8.40 -2.82 10.61
C ALA A 181 8.31 -4.36 10.58
N THR A 182 8.69 -4.99 11.68
CA THR A 182 8.59 -6.45 11.86
C THR A 182 7.25 -6.88 12.44
N ARG A 183 6.36 -5.92 12.79
CA ARG A 183 5.03 -6.21 13.31
C ARG A 183 4.14 -6.92 12.27
N PRO A 184 3.10 -7.65 12.69
CA PRO A 184 2.13 -8.22 11.76
C PRO A 184 1.36 -7.11 11.02
N THR A 185 0.92 -7.40 9.81
CA THR A 185 -0.05 -6.59 9.05
C THR A 185 -1.44 -6.78 9.65
N LEU A 186 -2.25 -5.74 9.67
CA LEU A 186 -3.57 -5.80 10.27
C LEU A 186 -4.63 -6.25 9.24
N SER A 187 -5.37 -7.33 9.56
CA SER A 187 -6.56 -7.70 8.80
C SER A 187 -7.68 -6.68 9.02
N VAL A 188 -8.63 -6.65 8.08
CA VAL A 188 -9.83 -5.81 8.23
C VAL A 188 -10.61 -6.19 9.50
N GLU A 189 -10.67 -7.48 9.84
CA GLU A 189 -11.31 -7.95 11.06
C GLU A 189 -10.63 -7.40 12.32
N ARG A 190 -9.30 -7.47 12.41
CA ARG A 190 -8.52 -6.93 13.53
C ARG A 190 -8.66 -5.42 13.66
N ILE A 191 -8.70 -4.71 12.52
CA ILE A 191 -8.99 -3.26 12.51
C ILE A 191 -10.39 -3.01 13.11
N GLY A 192 -11.38 -3.81 12.74
CA GLY A 192 -12.74 -3.70 13.29
C GLY A 192 -12.80 -3.92 14.79
N GLU A 193 -12.11 -4.93 15.33
CA GLU A 193 -11.99 -5.19 16.79
C GLU A 193 -11.39 -3.96 17.52
N LEU A 194 -10.30 -3.43 16.98
CA LEU A 194 -9.63 -2.25 17.55
C LEU A 194 -10.54 -1.02 17.56
N ILE A 195 -11.18 -0.73 16.42
CA ILE A 195 -12.09 0.42 16.30
C ILE A 195 -13.28 0.28 17.26
N LYS A 196 -13.88 -0.90 17.33
CA LYS A 196 -14.99 -1.17 18.25
C LYS A 196 -14.58 -0.87 19.69
N PHE A 197 -13.43 -1.38 20.12
CA PHE A 197 -12.92 -1.15 21.49
C PHE A 197 -12.68 0.35 21.75
N ILE A 198 -12.07 1.08 20.81
CA ILE A 198 -11.80 2.51 20.97
C ILE A 198 -13.12 3.30 21.05
N LYS A 199 -14.10 2.99 20.22
CA LYS A 199 -15.39 3.66 20.20
C LYS A 199 -16.28 3.33 21.41
N GLU A 200 -16.05 2.22 22.09
CA GLU A 200 -16.67 1.94 23.38
C GLU A 200 -16.15 2.91 24.49
N ILE A 201 -14.91 3.38 24.36
CA ILE A 201 -14.33 4.35 25.30
C ILE A 201 -14.72 5.78 24.91
N LYS A 202 -14.61 6.11 23.63
CA LYS A 202 -14.85 7.46 23.08
C LYS A 202 -15.61 7.37 21.74
N PRO A 203 -16.95 7.40 21.76
CA PRO A 203 -17.79 7.19 20.57
C PRO A 203 -17.60 8.20 19.44
N ASP A 204 -17.21 9.43 19.78
CA ASP A 204 -17.05 10.58 18.86
C ASP A 204 -15.65 10.67 18.24
N VAL A 205 -14.71 9.78 18.61
CA VAL A 205 -13.37 9.78 18.04
C VAL A 205 -13.41 9.38 16.55
N ILE A 206 -12.62 10.04 15.73
CA ILE A 206 -12.46 9.70 14.32
C ILE A 206 -11.41 8.59 14.20
N CYS A 207 -11.79 7.43 13.66
CA CYS A 207 -10.87 6.33 13.35
C CYS A 207 -10.48 6.40 11.87
N MET A 208 -9.27 6.82 11.59
CA MET A 208 -8.67 6.88 10.26
C MET A 208 -7.77 5.68 10.02
N VAL A 209 -7.90 5.01 8.90
CA VAL A 209 -7.01 3.93 8.48
C VAL A 209 -6.14 4.37 7.30
N ASP A 210 -4.81 4.31 7.46
CA ASP A 210 -3.90 4.29 6.34
C ASP A 210 -4.03 2.93 5.66
N ASN A 211 -4.74 2.92 4.53
CA ASN A 211 -5.10 1.70 3.80
C ASN A 211 -4.10 1.34 2.70
N CYS A 212 -3.00 2.08 2.58
CA CYS A 212 -1.96 1.80 1.58
C CYS A 212 -1.53 0.34 1.62
N TYR A 213 -1.47 -0.31 0.44
CA TYR A 213 -1.16 -1.71 0.21
C TYR A 213 -2.24 -2.72 0.61
N GLY A 214 -3.31 -2.28 1.28
CA GLY A 214 -4.39 -3.16 1.73
C GLY A 214 -5.59 -3.22 0.80
N GLU A 215 -5.75 -2.25 -0.10
CA GLU A 215 -6.91 -2.12 -0.96
C GLU A 215 -7.06 -3.36 -1.87
N PHE A 216 -8.23 -3.97 -1.88
CA PHE A 216 -8.58 -5.17 -2.64
C PHE A 216 -7.81 -6.44 -2.27
N VAL A 217 -7.07 -6.43 -1.15
CA VAL A 217 -6.36 -7.61 -0.64
C VAL A 217 -7.32 -8.58 0.04
N GLU A 218 -8.31 -8.08 0.74
CA GLU A 218 -9.35 -8.87 1.41
C GLU A 218 -10.72 -8.67 0.73
N ASP A 219 -11.72 -9.44 1.18
CA ASP A 219 -13.09 -9.36 0.68
C ASP A 219 -13.87 -8.16 1.21
N ARG A 220 -13.35 -7.49 2.24
CA ARG A 220 -13.91 -6.27 2.87
C ARG A 220 -12.86 -5.20 3.04
N GLU A 221 -13.34 -3.97 3.22
CA GLU A 221 -12.50 -2.81 3.45
C GLU A 221 -12.74 -2.22 4.87
N PRO A 222 -11.81 -1.43 5.42
CA PRO A 222 -11.92 -0.96 6.81
C PRO A 222 -13.17 -0.12 7.11
N LEU A 223 -13.77 0.56 6.13
CA LEU A 223 -15.03 1.28 6.33
C LEU A 223 -16.20 0.35 6.65
N GLU A 224 -16.16 -0.89 6.17
CA GLU A 224 -17.20 -1.90 6.45
C GLU A 224 -17.16 -2.43 7.89
N VAL A 225 -16.09 -2.14 8.62
CA VAL A 225 -15.90 -2.58 10.00
C VAL A 225 -15.81 -1.42 11.00
N GLY A 226 -16.21 -0.22 10.57
CA GLY A 226 -16.41 0.91 11.46
C GLY A 226 -15.35 2.00 11.40
N ALA A 227 -14.39 1.96 10.48
CA ALA A 227 -13.52 3.11 10.22
C ALA A 227 -14.36 4.31 9.77
N ASP A 228 -13.96 5.50 10.20
CA ASP A 228 -14.61 6.73 9.76
C ASP A 228 -14.00 7.27 8.46
N MET A 229 -12.77 6.89 8.18
CA MET A 229 -12.02 7.36 7.02
C MET A 229 -10.93 6.37 6.64
N ILE A 230 -10.76 6.09 5.34
CA ILE A 230 -9.60 5.42 4.77
C ILE A 230 -8.86 6.38 3.85
N VAL A 231 -7.55 6.26 3.80
CA VAL A 231 -6.67 7.16 3.07
C VAL A 231 -5.60 6.36 2.35
N GLY A 232 -5.25 6.78 1.14
CA GLY A 232 -4.17 6.12 0.42
C GLY A 232 -3.73 6.84 -0.86
N SER A 233 -2.86 6.16 -1.59
CA SER A 233 -2.21 6.65 -2.80
C SER A 233 -2.79 5.99 -4.05
N LEU A 234 -3.03 6.78 -5.11
CA LEU A 234 -3.46 6.23 -6.39
C LEU A 234 -2.33 5.56 -7.18
N ILE A 235 -1.06 5.88 -6.91
CA ILE A 235 0.07 5.16 -7.54
C ILE A 235 0.39 3.81 -6.86
N LYS A 236 -0.47 3.37 -5.94
CA LYS A 236 -0.44 2.05 -5.29
C LYS A 236 -1.59 1.18 -5.81
N ASN A 237 -2.11 0.31 -4.94
CA ASN A 237 -3.15 -0.67 -5.32
C ASN A 237 -4.31 -0.07 -6.14
N PRO A 238 -5.00 1.02 -5.71
CA PRO A 238 -6.22 1.45 -6.37
C PRO A 238 -6.03 1.99 -7.79
N GLY A 239 -4.81 2.42 -8.12
CA GLY A 239 -4.51 2.92 -9.45
C GLY A 239 -4.12 1.85 -10.45
N GLY A 240 -3.98 0.58 -10.04
CA GLY A 240 -3.74 -0.57 -10.93
C GLY A 240 -2.55 -0.38 -11.87
N GLY A 241 -1.53 0.41 -11.49
CA GLY A 241 -0.37 0.75 -12.31
C GLY A 241 -0.63 1.76 -13.43
N LEU A 242 -1.85 2.30 -13.54
CA LEU A 242 -2.22 3.28 -14.58
C LEU A 242 -2.34 4.71 -14.06
N ALA A 243 -2.65 4.91 -12.78
CA ALA A 243 -2.73 6.24 -12.22
C ALA A 243 -1.33 6.87 -12.13
N PRO A 244 -1.06 8.00 -12.83
CA PRO A 244 0.27 8.59 -12.89
C PRO A 244 0.61 9.42 -11.65
N ILE A 245 -0.39 9.76 -10.83
CA ILE A 245 -0.31 10.62 -9.65
C ILE A 245 -1.58 10.44 -8.83
N GLY A 246 -1.64 11.05 -7.66
CA GLY A 246 -2.88 11.25 -6.96
C GLY A 246 -2.97 10.48 -5.64
N GLY A 247 -4.01 10.85 -4.89
CA GLY A 247 -4.39 10.21 -3.66
C GLY A 247 -5.90 10.18 -3.48
N TYR A 248 -6.36 9.41 -2.52
CA TYR A 248 -7.77 9.32 -2.17
C TYR A 248 -7.98 9.42 -0.66
N ILE A 249 -9.14 9.95 -0.30
CA ILE A 249 -9.72 9.95 1.04
C ILE A 249 -11.17 9.53 0.88
N VAL A 250 -11.60 8.45 1.52
CA VAL A 250 -12.99 7.95 1.47
C VAL A 250 -13.48 7.75 2.90
N GLY A 251 -14.71 8.11 3.21
CA GLY A 251 -15.25 7.90 4.54
C GLY A 251 -16.50 8.71 4.84
N LYS A 252 -16.64 9.14 6.08
CA LYS A 252 -17.73 10.03 6.51
C LYS A 252 -17.70 11.34 5.73
N LYS A 253 -18.87 11.80 5.33
CA LYS A 253 -19.02 13.02 4.53
C LYS A 253 -18.31 14.21 5.17
N GLU A 254 -18.50 14.45 6.46
CA GLU A 254 -17.85 15.55 7.19
C GLU A 254 -16.32 15.48 7.09
N CYS A 255 -15.72 14.31 7.27
CA CYS A 255 -14.27 14.12 7.20
C CYS A 255 -13.73 14.42 5.79
N VAL A 256 -14.44 13.99 4.76
CA VAL A 256 -14.10 14.22 3.36
C VAL A 256 -14.26 15.69 2.97
N GLU A 257 -15.33 16.35 3.41
CA GLU A 257 -15.55 17.79 3.18
C GLU A 257 -14.45 18.63 3.83
N ASN A 258 -14.08 18.32 5.06
CA ASN A 258 -12.94 18.97 5.74
C ASN A 258 -11.66 18.84 4.93
N ALA A 259 -11.37 17.63 4.40
CA ALA A 259 -10.22 17.39 3.55
C ALA A 259 -10.29 18.20 2.23
N ALA A 260 -11.46 18.30 1.61
CA ALA A 260 -11.65 19.10 0.40
C ALA A 260 -11.42 20.59 0.66
N TYR A 261 -11.90 21.14 1.78
CA TYR A 261 -11.61 22.53 2.19
C TYR A 261 -10.13 22.77 2.46
N ARG A 262 -9.42 21.79 2.97
CA ARG A 262 -7.98 21.90 3.23
C ARG A 262 -7.17 21.78 1.94
N LEU A 263 -7.59 20.91 1.00
CA LEU A 263 -6.94 20.73 -0.30
C LEU A 263 -7.02 21.98 -1.17
N THR A 264 -8.17 22.64 -1.17
CA THR A 264 -8.44 23.83 -1.95
C THR A 264 -8.46 25.07 -1.05
N SER A 265 -9.65 25.47 -0.62
CA SER A 265 -9.82 26.47 0.44
C SER A 265 -11.24 26.36 1.02
N PRO A 266 -11.44 26.87 2.27
CA PRO A 266 -12.78 27.03 2.81
C PRO A 266 -13.68 27.81 1.84
N GLY A 267 -14.88 27.29 1.59
CA GLY A 267 -15.85 27.86 0.65
C GLY A 267 -15.74 27.36 -0.79
N LEU A 268 -14.61 26.76 -1.21
CA LEU A 268 -14.47 26.12 -2.53
C LEU A 268 -14.62 24.59 -2.45
N GLY A 269 -13.85 23.95 -1.56
CA GLY A 269 -13.97 22.52 -1.31
C GLY A 269 -13.89 21.68 -2.58
N LYS A 270 -14.88 20.83 -2.81
CA LYS A 270 -14.95 19.88 -3.92
C LYS A 270 -15.30 20.52 -5.27
N GLU A 271 -15.77 21.76 -5.29
CA GLU A 271 -16.25 22.43 -6.50
C GLU A 271 -15.14 22.71 -7.53
N VAL A 272 -13.88 22.78 -7.08
CA VAL A 272 -12.72 23.07 -7.93
C VAL A 272 -11.70 21.92 -7.91
N GLY A 273 -10.83 21.94 -8.91
CA GLY A 273 -9.79 20.94 -9.10
C GLY A 273 -9.97 20.18 -10.42
N ALA A 274 -9.40 20.71 -11.48
CA ALA A 274 -9.50 20.13 -12.82
C ALA A 274 -8.82 18.75 -12.87
N SER A 275 -9.36 17.84 -13.70
CA SER A 275 -8.85 16.47 -13.87
C SER A 275 -7.58 16.40 -14.73
N LEU A 276 -7.26 17.44 -15.50
CA LEU A 276 -6.01 17.59 -16.27
C LEU A 276 -5.68 16.43 -17.23
N GLY A 277 -6.70 15.70 -17.68
CA GLY A 277 -6.52 14.58 -18.63
C GLY A 277 -6.09 13.25 -18.02
N VAL A 278 -5.97 13.14 -16.69
CA VAL A 278 -5.60 11.88 -16.03
C VAL A 278 -6.78 11.04 -15.58
N ILE A 279 -8.00 11.57 -15.69
CA ILE A 279 -9.21 10.95 -15.13
C ILE A 279 -9.50 9.55 -15.71
N GLN A 280 -9.31 9.38 -17.01
CA GLN A 280 -9.49 8.07 -17.64
C GLN A 280 -8.55 7.02 -17.06
N SER A 281 -7.28 7.38 -16.78
CA SER A 281 -6.32 6.49 -16.14
C SER A 281 -6.75 6.11 -14.72
N PHE A 282 -7.40 7.00 -13.98
CA PHE A 282 -7.93 6.70 -12.66
C PHE A 282 -9.08 5.69 -12.70
N TYR A 283 -10.03 5.87 -13.62
CA TYR A 283 -11.12 4.91 -13.83
C TYR A 283 -10.61 3.54 -14.26
N GLN A 284 -9.74 3.52 -15.27
CA GLN A 284 -9.21 2.28 -15.81
C GLN A 284 -8.27 1.60 -14.81
N GLY A 285 -7.52 2.38 -14.05
CA GLY A 285 -6.67 1.87 -12.98
C GLY A 285 -7.49 1.20 -11.88
N LEU A 286 -8.55 1.85 -11.39
CA LEU A 286 -9.47 1.25 -10.42
C LEU A 286 -10.11 -0.04 -10.97
N PHE A 287 -10.52 -0.03 -12.24
CA PHE A 287 -11.10 -1.21 -12.89
C PHE A 287 -10.12 -2.39 -12.93
N LEU A 288 -8.85 -2.17 -13.21
CA LEU A 288 -7.83 -3.22 -13.29
C LEU A 288 -7.28 -3.63 -11.90
N SER A 289 -7.43 -2.77 -10.90
CA SER A 289 -6.80 -2.94 -9.59
C SER A 289 -7.01 -4.31 -8.94
N PRO A 290 -8.22 -4.91 -8.89
CA PRO A 290 -8.39 -6.24 -8.28
C PRO A 290 -7.51 -7.32 -8.92
N THR A 291 -7.40 -7.32 -10.26
CA THR A 291 -6.55 -8.27 -10.99
C THR A 291 -5.06 -7.98 -10.77
N VAL A 292 -4.65 -6.72 -10.75
CA VAL A 292 -3.27 -6.32 -10.50
C VAL A 292 -2.86 -6.70 -9.07
N VAL A 293 -3.71 -6.43 -8.08
CA VAL A 293 -3.46 -6.82 -6.68
C VAL A 293 -3.35 -8.34 -6.53
N SER A 294 -4.19 -9.12 -7.23
CA SER A 294 -4.07 -10.59 -7.19
C SER A 294 -2.72 -11.04 -7.74
N GLY A 295 -2.23 -10.42 -8.81
CA GLY A 295 -0.90 -10.69 -9.37
C GLY A 295 0.22 -10.41 -8.37
N ALA A 296 0.16 -9.28 -7.68
CA ALA A 296 1.10 -8.88 -6.64
C ALA A 296 1.09 -9.84 -5.44
N LEU A 297 -0.11 -10.24 -4.97
CA LEU A 297 -0.28 -11.22 -3.88
C LEU A 297 0.31 -12.59 -4.25
N LYS A 298 0.04 -13.09 -5.46
CA LYS A 298 0.63 -14.34 -5.94
C LYS A 298 2.15 -14.24 -5.98
N GLY A 299 2.69 -13.09 -6.41
CA GLY A 299 4.13 -12.82 -6.37
C GLY A 299 4.70 -12.88 -4.96
N ALA A 300 4.09 -12.18 -4.01
CA ALA A 300 4.51 -12.17 -2.60
C ALA A 300 4.50 -13.58 -1.98
N ILE A 301 3.44 -14.35 -2.21
CA ILE A 301 3.32 -15.73 -1.70
C ILE A 301 4.33 -16.66 -2.38
N PHE A 302 4.58 -16.49 -3.67
CA PHE A 302 5.57 -17.28 -4.39
C PHE A 302 7.00 -16.97 -3.90
N ALA A 303 7.32 -15.71 -3.63
CA ALA A 303 8.58 -15.32 -3.00
C ALA A 303 8.72 -15.96 -1.62
N ALA A 304 7.70 -15.86 -0.76
CA ALA A 304 7.71 -16.53 0.55
C ALA A 304 8.01 -18.02 0.41
N LYS A 305 7.30 -18.73 -0.47
CA LYS A 305 7.44 -20.16 -0.65
C LYS A 305 8.83 -20.58 -1.13
N ILE A 306 9.42 -19.84 -2.08
CA ILE A 306 10.77 -20.11 -2.57
C ILE A 306 11.81 -19.91 -1.49
N TYR A 307 11.79 -18.74 -0.83
CA TYR A 307 12.84 -18.39 0.12
C TYR A 307 12.70 -19.13 1.45
N GLU A 308 11.49 -19.48 1.87
CA GLU A 308 11.25 -20.38 3.00
C GLU A 308 11.83 -21.79 2.74
N LYS A 309 11.62 -22.36 1.55
CA LYS A 309 12.23 -23.67 1.18
C LYS A 309 13.75 -23.64 1.14
N LEU A 310 14.34 -22.49 0.91
CA LEU A 310 15.79 -22.29 0.96
C LEU A 310 16.31 -22.01 2.38
N GLY A 311 15.44 -22.02 3.40
CA GLY A 311 15.79 -21.86 4.81
C GLY A 311 15.90 -20.41 5.28
N PHE A 312 15.46 -19.44 4.50
CA PHE A 312 15.39 -18.04 4.94
C PHE A 312 14.12 -17.78 5.76
N LYS A 313 14.23 -16.88 6.74
CA LYS A 313 13.06 -16.39 7.46
C LYS A 313 12.29 -15.42 6.56
N VAL A 314 11.00 -15.65 6.40
CA VAL A 314 10.08 -14.83 5.61
C VAL A 314 8.92 -14.36 6.46
N VAL A 315 8.40 -13.15 6.22
CA VAL A 315 7.29 -12.58 6.98
C VAL A 315 6.35 -11.79 6.04
N PRO A 316 5.10 -12.20 5.89
CA PRO A 316 4.45 -13.42 6.39
C PRO A 316 5.04 -14.70 5.77
N ASP A 317 4.82 -15.86 6.39
CA ASP A 317 5.25 -17.12 5.82
C ASP A 317 4.37 -17.56 4.61
N GLY A 318 4.75 -18.68 4.00
CA GLY A 318 4.06 -19.22 2.83
C GLY A 318 2.59 -19.64 3.09
N THR A 319 2.15 -19.76 4.35
CA THR A 319 0.82 -20.24 4.76
C THR A 319 -0.06 -19.16 5.38
N GLU A 320 0.52 -18.12 5.95
CA GLU A 320 -0.22 -17.02 6.60
C GLU A 320 -1.12 -16.25 5.64
N SER A 321 -2.26 -15.76 6.15
CA SER A 321 -3.14 -14.84 5.44
C SER A 321 -2.42 -13.54 5.09
N ARG A 322 -2.83 -12.94 3.99
CA ARG A 322 -2.26 -11.67 3.51
C ARG A 322 -3.22 -10.52 3.73
N HIS A 323 -2.69 -9.41 4.24
CA HIS A 323 -3.46 -8.20 4.51
C HIS A 323 -2.83 -6.98 3.84
N ASP A 324 -1.67 -7.18 3.20
CA ASP A 324 -1.01 -6.27 2.26
C ASP A 324 -0.26 -7.08 1.18
N ILE A 325 0.43 -6.40 0.26
CA ILE A 325 1.18 -7.01 -0.85
C ILE A 325 2.68 -7.14 -0.56
N ILE A 326 3.13 -6.85 0.67
CA ILE A 326 4.56 -6.82 1.01
C ILE A 326 5.02 -8.20 1.50
N GLN A 327 6.19 -8.62 1.02
CA GLN A 327 6.91 -9.79 1.49
C GLN A 327 8.28 -9.40 2.03
N ALA A 328 8.51 -9.57 3.32
CA ALA A 328 9.83 -9.45 3.91
C ALA A 328 10.58 -10.78 3.82
N ILE A 329 11.88 -10.72 3.49
CA ILE A 329 12.78 -11.87 3.43
C ILE A 329 14.08 -11.48 4.17
N GLU A 330 14.41 -12.18 5.25
CA GLU A 330 15.62 -11.94 6.03
C GLU A 330 16.76 -12.84 5.52
N PHE A 331 17.70 -12.25 4.80
CA PHE A 331 18.83 -13.03 4.25
C PHE A 331 19.94 -13.30 5.25
N ASN A 332 20.09 -12.49 6.30
CA ASN A 332 21.21 -12.53 7.24
C ASN A 332 22.59 -12.47 6.53
N ASN A 333 22.61 -12.02 5.29
CA ASN A 333 23.77 -11.95 4.41
C ASN A 333 23.63 -10.75 3.48
N ARG A 334 24.60 -9.84 3.50
CA ARG A 334 24.61 -8.62 2.69
C ARG A 334 24.60 -8.92 1.20
N ASP A 335 25.42 -9.88 0.76
CA ASP A 335 25.59 -10.19 -0.66
C ASP A 335 24.35 -10.88 -1.23
N ALA A 336 23.65 -11.69 -0.42
CA ALA A 336 22.38 -12.29 -0.80
C ALA A 336 21.28 -11.22 -0.97
N MET A 337 21.20 -10.24 -0.07
CA MET A 337 20.29 -9.10 -0.17
C MET A 337 20.53 -8.31 -1.46
N ILE A 338 21.78 -7.98 -1.76
CA ILE A 338 22.16 -7.25 -2.99
C ILE A 338 21.81 -8.07 -4.23
N ALA A 339 22.18 -9.36 -4.26
CA ALA A 339 21.90 -10.25 -5.38
C ALA A 339 20.39 -10.37 -5.65
N PHE A 340 19.57 -10.42 -4.59
CA PHE A 340 18.12 -10.39 -4.72
C PHE A 340 17.64 -9.11 -5.44
N CYS A 341 18.05 -7.95 -4.96
CA CYS A 341 17.66 -6.66 -5.56
C CYS A 341 18.14 -6.52 -7.02
N GLU A 342 19.35 -6.95 -7.31
CA GLU A 342 19.86 -6.97 -8.70
C GLU A 342 19.00 -7.86 -9.62
N GLY A 343 18.54 -9.01 -9.13
CA GLY A 343 17.65 -9.90 -9.88
C GLY A 343 16.28 -9.27 -10.14
N ILE A 344 15.69 -8.59 -9.14
CA ILE A 344 14.43 -7.86 -9.32
C ILE A 344 14.60 -6.72 -10.34
N GLN A 345 15.69 -5.94 -10.25
CA GLN A 345 15.96 -4.86 -11.21
C GLN A 345 16.13 -5.40 -12.63
N ALA A 346 16.84 -6.49 -12.79
CA ALA A 346 17.07 -7.11 -14.11
C ALA A 346 15.78 -7.66 -14.74
N ALA A 347 14.75 -7.94 -13.95
CA ALA A 347 13.43 -8.38 -14.45
C ALA A 347 12.50 -7.20 -14.79
N ALA A 348 12.86 -5.98 -14.45
CA ALA A 348 12.01 -4.81 -14.69
C ALA A 348 11.85 -4.54 -16.19
N PRO A 349 10.69 -4.03 -16.66
CA PRO A 349 10.50 -3.65 -18.05
C PRO A 349 11.19 -2.31 -18.37
N VAL A 350 11.46 -1.51 -17.36
CA VAL A 350 12.11 -0.20 -17.46
C VAL A 350 13.41 -0.25 -16.66
N ASP A 351 14.49 0.30 -17.21
CA ASP A 351 15.82 0.37 -16.58
C ASP A 351 16.40 -0.99 -16.16
N SER A 352 16.04 -2.08 -16.82
CA SER A 352 16.56 -3.43 -16.54
C SER A 352 18.08 -3.58 -16.67
N TYR A 353 18.70 -2.69 -17.44
CA TYR A 353 20.17 -2.64 -17.65
C TYR A 353 20.94 -1.97 -16.51
N VAL A 354 20.24 -1.34 -15.57
CA VAL A 354 20.85 -0.69 -14.40
C VAL A 354 21.11 -1.74 -13.33
N THR A 355 22.26 -1.62 -12.65
CA THR A 355 22.57 -2.44 -11.48
C THR A 355 22.35 -1.59 -10.23
N PRO A 356 21.43 -1.98 -9.32
CA PRO A 356 21.21 -1.25 -8.07
C PRO A 356 22.40 -1.45 -7.14
N GLU A 357 22.84 -0.36 -6.52
CA GLU A 357 23.90 -0.36 -5.51
C GLU A 357 23.39 0.27 -4.20
N PRO A 358 23.89 -0.19 -3.04
CA PRO A 358 23.62 0.48 -1.77
C PRO A 358 24.11 1.95 -1.80
N TRP A 359 23.29 2.86 -1.32
CA TRP A 359 23.64 4.29 -1.24
C TRP A 359 23.01 4.97 -0.02
N ALA A 360 23.59 6.07 0.43
CA ALA A 360 23.08 6.87 1.53
C ALA A 360 21.82 7.60 1.11
N MET A 361 20.66 7.17 1.63
CA MET A 361 19.36 7.78 1.35
C MET A 361 18.97 8.77 2.45
N PRO A 362 18.49 9.97 2.12
CA PRO A 362 18.01 10.93 3.11
C PRO A 362 16.93 10.34 4.01
N GLY A 363 17.06 10.51 5.33
CA GLY A 363 16.10 10.00 6.31
C GLY A 363 16.42 8.60 6.87
N TYR A 364 17.48 7.95 6.38
CA TYR A 364 17.94 6.64 6.88
C TYR A 364 19.31 6.77 7.59
N ASP A 365 19.50 5.94 8.61
CA ASP A 365 20.73 5.84 9.40
C ASP A 365 21.79 4.88 8.81
N CYS A 366 21.48 4.26 7.68
CA CYS A 366 22.34 3.33 6.95
C CYS A 366 22.05 3.42 5.45
N ASP A 367 22.94 2.82 4.65
CA ASP A 367 22.69 2.67 3.22
C ASP A 367 21.42 1.88 2.96
N VAL A 368 20.72 2.21 1.88
CA VAL A 368 19.55 1.50 1.38
C VAL A 368 19.86 1.01 -0.02
N ILE A 369 19.45 -0.21 -0.35
CA ILE A 369 19.40 -0.68 -1.72
C ILE A 369 17.96 -0.68 -2.21
N MET A 370 17.74 -0.22 -3.46
CA MET A 370 16.42 -0.15 -4.06
C MET A 370 16.47 -0.67 -5.49
N ALA A 371 15.63 -1.65 -5.80
CA ALA A 371 15.38 -2.16 -7.13
C ALA A 371 13.96 -1.74 -7.55
N ALA A 372 13.87 -0.88 -8.55
CA ALA A 372 12.61 -0.41 -9.08
C ALA A 372 12.79 0.01 -10.55
N GLY A 373 12.01 -0.61 -11.44
CA GLY A 373 11.94 -0.26 -12.85
C GLY A 373 10.48 -0.14 -13.25
N ALA A 374 9.87 1.00 -12.85
CA ALA A 374 8.46 1.23 -12.91
C ALA A 374 8.09 2.20 -14.05
N PHE A 375 6.89 2.04 -14.64
CA PHE A 375 6.31 3.01 -15.58
C PHE A 375 5.90 4.31 -14.87
N VAL A 376 5.46 4.20 -13.61
CA VAL A 376 5.12 5.33 -12.75
C VAL A 376 6.12 5.39 -11.60
N GLN A 377 6.91 6.46 -11.54
CA GLN A 377 7.93 6.62 -10.52
C GLN A 377 7.34 6.54 -9.10
N GLY A 378 7.90 5.67 -8.27
CA GLY A 378 7.44 5.46 -6.89
C GLY A 378 6.19 4.56 -6.76
N SER A 379 5.71 3.98 -7.87
CA SER A 379 4.61 3.02 -7.87
C SER A 379 5.04 1.68 -7.27
N SER A 380 4.57 1.39 -6.08
CA SER A 380 4.89 0.15 -5.37
C SER A 380 3.91 -1.00 -5.64
N ILE A 381 2.87 -0.78 -6.44
CA ILE A 381 2.11 -1.88 -7.06
C ILE A 381 2.85 -2.47 -8.25
N GLU A 382 3.81 -1.74 -8.81
CA GLU A 382 4.78 -2.27 -9.76
C GLU A 382 5.89 -3.04 -9.05
N LEU A 383 6.55 -3.95 -9.76
CA LEU A 383 7.56 -4.82 -9.19
C LEU A 383 8.72 -4.02 -8.60
N SER A 384 8.98 -4.19 -7.33
CA SER A 384 10.08 -3.52 -6.63
C SER A 384 10.57 -4.33 -5.42
N ALA A 385 11.79 -4.04 -5.01
CA ALA A 385 12.35 -4.55 -3.76
C ALA A 385 13.33 -3.53 -3.19
N ASP A 386 13.26 -3.31 -1.91
CA ASP A 386 14.15 -2.41 -1.21
C ASP A 386 14.46 -2.90 0.21
N GLY A 387 15.45 -2.30 0.83
CA GLY A 387 15.73 -2.56 2.23
C GLY A 387 17.00 -1.86 2.74
N PRO A 388 17.05 -1.61 4.05
CA PRO A 388 18.22 -1.05 4.72
C PRO A 388 19.36 -2.08 4.77
N VAL A 389 20.57 -1.68 4.36
CA VAL A 389 21.75 -2.55 4.29
C VAL A 389 22.39 -2.68 5.67
N LYS A 390 21.64 -3.27 6.59
CA LYS A 390 22.07 -3.59 7.96
C LYS A 390 21.45 -4.91 8.42
N PRO A 391 22.07 -5.62 9.39
CA PRO A 391 21.46 -6.83 9.93
C PRO A 391 19.99 -6.62 10.37
N PRO A 392 19.09 -7.57 10.08
CA PRO A 392 19.30 -8.91 9.49
C PRO A 392 19.38 -8.95 7.95
N TYR A 393 19.68 -7.85 7.27
CA TYR A 393 19.71 -7.74 5.80
C TYR A 393 18.40 -8.22 5.16
N ALA A 394 17.32 -7.62 5.60
CA ALA A 394 15.98 -7.90 5.11
C ALA A 394 15.64 -7.08 3.88
N VAL A 395 15.05 -7.71 2.88
CA VAL A 395 14.41 -7.03 1.75
C VAL A 395 12.90 -7.03 1.92
N TYR A 396 12.28 -5.99 1.42
CA TYR A 396 10.83 -5.84 1.32
C TYR A 396 10.47 -5.87 -0.17
N PHE A 397 10.01 -7.04 -0.60
CA PHE A 397 9.56 -7.28 -1.97
C PHE A 397 8.08 -6.95 -2.08
N GLN A 398 7.67 -6.31 -3.17
CA GLN A 398 6.28 -5.93 -3.40
C GLN A 398 5.95 -5.75 -4.88
N GLY A 399 4.66 -5.83 -5.18
CA GLY A 399 4.13 -5.47 -6.47
C GLY A 399 4.33 -6.52 -7.58
N GLY A 400 4.09 -6.03 -8.76
CA GLY A 400 4.05 -6.77 -10.01
C GLY A 400 2.68 -6.62 -10.67
N LEU A 401 2.60 -5.82 -11.73
CA LEU A 401 1.33 -5.55 -12.44
C LEU A 401 0.68 -6.82 -13.00
N THR A 402 1.47 -7.86 -13.20
CA THR A 402 0.98 -9.19 -13.57
C THR A 402 1.69 -10.26 -12.77
N TRP A 403 0.99 -11.36 -12.49
CA TRP A 403 1.60 -12.54 -11.90
C TRP A 403 2.86 -13.01 -12.64
N TYR A 404 2.84 -13.00 -13.97
CA TYR A 404 3.95 -13.48 -14.78
C TYR A 404 5.20 -12.63 -14.63
N HIS A 405 5.05 -11.31 -14.46
CA HIS A 405 6.16 -10.40 -14.21
C HIS A 405 6.71 -10.59 -12.79
N ALA A 406 5.86 -10.68 -11.78
CA ALA A 406 6.29 -10.98 -10.41
C ALA A 406 7.05 -12.31 -10.34
N LYS A 407 6.52 -13.36 -10.99
CA LYS A 407 7.17 -14.68 -11.10
C LYS A 407 8.56 -14.58 -11.75
N LEU A 408 8.69 -13.86 -12.87
CA LEU A 408 9.97 -13.64 -13.51
C LEU A 408 10.96 -12.95 -12.57
N GLY A 409 10.56 -11.89 -11.89
CA GLY A 409 11.41 -11.17 -10.94
C GLY A 409 11.96 -12.06 -9.84
N ILE A 410 11.11 -12.90 -9.26
CA ILE A 410 11.51 -13.84 -8.20
C ILE A 410 12.44 -14.93 -8.75
N LEU A 411 12.20 -15.44 -9.96
CA LEU A 411 13.10 -16.42 -10.58
C LEU A 411 14.46 -15.79 -10.95
N MET A 412 14.48 -14.53 -11.37
CA MET A 412 15.74 -13.82 -11.66
C MET A 412 16.52 -13.50 -10.38
N SER A 413 15.84 -13.14 -9.29
CA SER A 413 16.50 -12.98 -7.99
C SER A 413 17.10 -14.29 -7.50
N LEU A 414 16.37 -15.40 -7.63
CA LEU A 414 16.86 -16.74 -7.31
C LEU A 414 18.04 -17.15 -8.19
N GLN A 415 18.01 -16.84 -9.48
CA GLN A 415 19.11 -17.10 -10.41
C GLN A 415 20.40 -16.38 -9.98
N LYS A 416 20.29 -15.11 -9.59
CA LYS A 416 21.44 -14.33 -9.11
C LYS A 416 22.06 -14.92 -7.83
N LEU A 417 21.23 -15.36 -6.88
CA LEU A 417 21.71 -16.03 -5.69
C LEU A 417 22.38 -17.38 -6.02
N TYR A 418 21.79 -18.16 -6.93
CA TYR A 418 22.31 -19.46 -7.35
C TYR A 418 23.67 -19.33 -8.06
N GLU A 419 23.82 -18.40 -8.99
CA GLU A 419 25.07 -18.10 -9.71
C GLU A 419 26.22 -17.70 -8.79
N ARG A 420 25.89 -17.01 -7.69
CA ARG A 420 26.86 -16.59 -6.67
C ARG A 420 27.11 -17.65 -5.58
N ASN A 421 26.56 -18.84 -5.71
CA ASN A 421 26.65 -19.92 -4.71
C ASN A 421 26.15 -19.49 -3.31
N LEU A 422 25.18 -18.56 -3.26
CA LEU A 422 24.55 -18.10 -2.02
C LEU A 422 23.38 -18.99 -1.59
N VAL A 423 22.88 -19.83 -2.49
CA VAL A 423 21.83 -20.84 -2.26
C VAL A 423 22.15 -22.11 -3.01
N LYS A 424 21.59 -23.24 -2.53
CA LYS A 424 21.60 -24.54 -3.22
C LYS A 424 20.16 -24.93 -3.54
N LEU A 425 19.96 -25.51 -4.71
CA LEU A 425 18.64 -25.98 -5.17
C LEU A 425 18.64 -27.51 -5.11
N ASP A 426 18.07 -28.05 -4.04
CA ASP A 426 17.95 -29.50 -3.84
C ASP A 426 16.59 -30.03 -4.31
#